data_1e9c146e7d8bfb7711dab7e74e69f6a6
#
_entry.id   1e9c146e7d8bfb7711dab7e74e69f6a6
#
_cell.length_a   1.000
_cell.length_b   1.000
_cell.length_c   1.000
_cell.angle_alpha   90.00
_cell.angle_beta   90.00
_cell.angle_gamma   90.00
#
_symmetry.space_group_name_H-M   'P 1'
#
loop_
_entity.id
_entity.type
_entity.pdbx_description
1 polymer ?
#
loop_
_entity_poly.entity_id
_entity_poly.type
_entity_poly.pdbx_seq_one_letter_code
_entity_poly.pdbx_strand_id
1 'polypeptide(L)'
;VLNSNMPTPRPYKEHKFFERYLDNDLEELSMFLEKKYAMIENATXPGVTSMEKDKGIXLESGSLSTVKWKEYNVFQFYHASLYKLQKAISDTVKEACEYYEVDFDKQNYYMQGWFNINRAEVGKLDYHDHGSPGAPNFHGYYCVNAEPSITHYKLFNDPSRIVDNVNKNNRLVVSEVGHPHAMGDWDWSGPRITIAYDVQPLSVILAAGKTIPEQHWFPLL
;
A
#
# COMPACT_ATOMS: atom_id res chain seq x y z
N VAL A 1 9.66 23.01 23.76
CA VAL A 1 8.76 21.96 24.22
C VAL A 1 8.78 20.86 23.17
N LEU A 2 9.37 19.71 23.50
CA LEU A 2 9.42 18.58 22.57
C LEU A 2 8.00 18.07 22.35
N ASN A 3 7.64 17.90 21.10
CA ASN A 3 6.31 17.46 20.75
C ASN A 3 6.14 16.01 21.21
N SER A 4 5.40 15.83 22.30
CA SER A 4 5.25 14.53 22.96
C SER A 4 4.50 13.50 22.10
N ASN A 5 4.00 13.91 20.94
CA ASN A 5 3.22 13.02 20.08
C ASN A 5 4.03 12.36 18.97
N MET A 6 5.30 12.68 18.85
CA MET A 6 6.13 12.01 17.84
C MET A 6 6.56 10.63 18.33
N PRO A 7 6.49 9.63 17.47
CA PRO A 7 6.93 8.28 17.88
C PRO A 7 8.40 8.30 18.29
N THR A 8 8.74 7.58 19.33
CA THR A 8 10.13 7.45 19.77
C THR A 8 10.91 6.68 18.70
N PRO A 9 12.04 7.23 18.23
CA PRO A 9 12.84 6.50 17.25
C PRO A 9 13.29 5.15 17.82
N ARG A 10 13.14 4.11 17.04
CA ARG A 10 13.56 2.77 17.47
C ARG A 10 14.98 2.49 16.98
N PRO A 11 15.69 1.55 17.62
CA PRO A 11 17.00 1.15 17.10
C PRO A 11 16.90 0.62 15.68
N TYR A 12 17.94 0.86 14.90
CA TYR A 12 17.99 0.36 13.52
C TYR A 12 17.96 -1.16 13.52
N LYS A 13 17.18 -1.71 12.64
CA LYS A 13 17.19 -3.13 12.32
C LYS A 13 17.24 -3.30 10.81
N GLU A 14 17.86 -4.37 10.38
CA GLU A 14 17.97 -4.65 8.95
C GLU A 14 16.58 -4.78 8.33
N HIS A 15 16.42 -4.24 7.13
CA HIS A 15 15.16 -4.30 6.41
C HIS A 15 14.77 -5.76 6.15
N LYS A 16 13.49 -6.05 6.34
CA LYS A 16 12.95 -7.37 6.12
C LYS A 16 11.56 -7.25 5.51
N PHE A 17 11.25 -8.15 4.55
CA PHE A 17 9.89 -8.28 4.03
C PHE A 17 9.17 -9.33 4.87
N PHE A 18 7.96 -9.00 5.31
CA PHE A 18 7.08 -9.93 6.01
C PHE A 18 6.00 -10.35 5.04
N GLU A 19 5.72 -11.63 4.92
CA GLU A 19 4.82 -12.08 3.87
C GLU A 19 3.89 -13.19 4.33
N ARG A 20 2.75 -13.29 3.66
CA ARG A 20 1.80 -14.38 3.84
C ARG A 20 1.16 -14.71 2.49
N TYR A 21 0.83 -15.98 2.32
CA TYR A 21 0.08 -16.43 1.16
C TYR A 21 -1.38 -16.63 1.57
N LEU A 22 -2.28 -16.18 0.70
CA LEU A 22 -3.71 -16.39 0.89
C LEU A 22 -4.21 -17.38 -0.16
N ASP A 23 -5.49 -17.77 -0.08
CA ASP A 23 -6.10 -18.70 -1.00
C ASP A 23 -7.32 -18.08 -1.67
N ASN A 24 -7.26 -16.79 -1.98
CA ASN A 24 -8.37 -16.10 -2.63
C ASN A 24 -8.53 -16.57 -4.09
N ASP A 25 -9.77 -16.52 -4.58
CA ASP A 25 -10.06 -16.74 -5.99
C ASP A 25 -9.65 -15.46 -6.73
N LEU A 26 -8.49 -15.48 -7.35
CA LEU A 26 -7.90 -14.28 -7.96
C LEU A 26 -8.61 -13.86 -9.25
N GLU A 27 -9.19 -14.79 -9.98
CA GLU A 27 -9.96 -14.44 -11.17
C GLU A 27 -11.21 -13.65 -10.76
N GLU A 28 -11.92 -14.15 -9.76
CA GLU A 28 -13.12 -13.49 -9.25
C GLU A 28 -12.77 -12.13 -8.64
N LEU A 29 -11.67 -12.05 -7.87
CA LEU A 29 -11.24 -10.80 -7.27
C LEU A 29 -10.84 -9.78 -8.35
N SER A 30 -10.14 -10.22 -9.39
CA SER A 30 -9.77 -9.33 -10.50
C SER A 30 -11.02 -8.72 -11.15
N MET A 31 -12.01 -9.56 -11.44
CA MET A 31 -13.28 -9.09 -12.04
C MET A 31 -13.99 -8.09 -11.11
N PHE A 32 -13.99 -8.38 -9.82
CA PHE A 32 -14.60 -7.50 -8.82
C PHE A 32 -13.91 -6.12 -8.81
N LEU A 33 -12.58 -6.11 -8.78
CA LEU A 33 -11.82 -4.85 -8.72
C LEU A 33 -12.02 -4.02 -10.00
N GLU A 34 -12.05 -4.67 -11.16
CA GLU A 34 -12.29 -3.96 -12.43
C GLU A 34 -13.69 -3.32 -12.44
N LYS A 35 -14.67 -4.06 -11.94
CA LYS A 35 -16.04 -3.55 -11.84
C LYS A 35 -16.11 -2.37 -10.86
N LYS A 36 -15.42 -2.46 -9.73
CA LYS A 36 -15.39 -1.36 -8.75
C LYS A 36 -14.69 -0.13 -9.30
N TYR A 37 -13.60 -0.31 -10.04
CA TYR A 37 -12.94 0.82 -10.67
C TYR A 37 -13.91 1.54 -11.62
N ALA A 38 -14.62 0.79 -12.45
CA ALA A 38 -15.58 1.39 -13.39
C ALA A 38 -16.68 2.16 -12.64
N MET A 39 -17.16 1.63 -11.50
CA MET A 39 -18.15 2.33 -10.68
C MET A 39 -17.60 3.65 -10.14
N ILE A 40 -16.38 3.62 -9.61
CA ILE A 40 -15.74 4.83 -9.05
C ILE A 40 -15.57 5.88 -10.15
N GLU A 41 -15.08 5.44 -11.32
CA GLU A 41 -14.83 6.34 -12.44
C GLU A 41 -16.14 7.00 -12.90
N ASN A 42 -17.21 6.24 -12.94
CA ASN A 42 -18.51 6.78 -13.39
C ASN A 42 -19.17 7.67 -12.33
N ALA A 43 -18.85 7.43 -11.06
CA ALA A 43 -19.46 8.20 -9.97
C ALA A 43 -18.74 9.51 -9.69
N THR A 44 -17.51 9.64 -10.15
CA THR A 44 -16.76 10.86 -9.88
C THR A 44 -16.84 11.83 -11.02
N UNK A 45 -17.17 12.87 -10.75
CA UNK A 45 -17.27 13.75 -11.64
C UNK A 45 -15.99 14.09 -12.12
N PRO A 46 -16.03 14.43 -13.21
CA PRO A 46 -14.79 14.90 -13.78
C PRO A 46 -14.19 16.09 -13.04
N GLY A 47 -12.98 15.97 -12.75
CA GLY A 47 -12.27 17.06 -12.06
C GLY A 47 -12.38 17.07 -10.55
N VAL A 48 -13.12 16.12 -10.00
CA VAL A 48 -13.30 16.12 -8.57
C VAL A 48 -12.12 15.54 -7.88
N THR A 49 -11.19 15.12 -8.50
CA THR A 49 -10.42 14.33 -7.82
C THR A 49 -9.11 14.27 -8.11
N SER A 50 -8.36 14.84 -7.80
CA SER A 50 -7.22 14.24 -8.11
C SER A 50 -6.15 14.60 -7.18
N MET A 51 -5.85 13.69 -6.37
CA MET A 51 -4.56 13.63 -5.73
C MET A 51 -3.44 13.77 -6.77
N GLU A 52 -3.76 13.47 -8.03
CA GLU A 52 -2.81 13.69 -9.09
C GLU A 52 -2.46 15.14 -9.25
N LYS A 53 -3.43 16.01 -9.32
CA LYS A 53 -3.19 17.44 -9.48
C LYS A 53 -2.48 17.99 -8.26
N ASP A 54 -2.93 17.58 -7.10
CA ASP A 54 -2.40 18.12 -5.86
C ASP A 54 -0.95 17.67 -5.58
N LYS A 55 -0.58 16.52 -6.07
CA LYS A 55 0.75 15.96 -5.80
C LYS A 55 1.63 15.85 -7.03
N GLY A 56 1.17 16.31 -8.16
CA GLY A 56 1.94 16.25 -9.40
C GLY A 56 2.19 14.84 -9.91
N ILE A 57 1.32 13.90 -9.56
CA ILE A 57 1.47 12.54 -10.03
C ILE A 57 0.71 12.30 -11.32
N UNK A 58 1.18 12.15 -12.23
CA UNK A 58 0.68 12.01 -13.28
C UNK A 58 0.51 10.68 -13.58
N LEU A 59 -0.38 10.24 -13.45
CA LEU A 59 -0.72 8.91 -13.92
C LEU A 59 -1.11 8.99 -15.37
N GLU A 60 -0.33 8.39 -16.17
CA GLU A 60 -0.57 8.40 -17.60
C GLU A 60 -1.64 7.39 -17.98
N SER A 61 -2.11 7.51 -19.21
CA SER A 61 -3.08 6.60 -19.79
C SER A 61 -2.56 5.16 -19.67
N GLY A 62 -3.43 4.25 -19.30
CA GLY A 62 -3.07 2.85 -19.13
C GLY A 62 -2.84 2.42 -17.70
N SER A 63 -2.75 3.38 -16.77
CA SER A 63 -2.61 3.06 -15.37
C SER A 63 -3.86 3.50 -14.63
N LEU A 64 -4.53 2.56 -14.02
CA LEU A 64 -5.73 2.81 -13.25
C LEU A 64 -5.40 2.54 -11.78
N SER A 65 -5.39 3.61 -10.99
CA SER A 65 -5.12 3.50 -9.56
C SER A 65 -6.17 4.24 -8.76
N THR A 66 -6.71 3.59 -7.75
CA THR A 66 -7.71 4.26 -6.91
C THR A 66 -7.09 5.15 -5.85
N VAL A 67 -5.76 5.22 -5.77
CA VAL A 67 -5.09 6.15 -4.86
C VAL A 67 -5.44 7.61 -5.15
N LYS A 68 -5.79 7.91 -6.39
CA LYS A 68 -6.16 9.28 -6.76
C LYS A 68 -7.51 9.70 -6.21
N TRP A 69 -8.30 8.77 -5.70
CA TRP A 69 -9.55 9.09 -5.03
C TRP A 69 -9.39 8.71 -3.56
N LYS A 70 -8.91 9.60 -2.78
CA LYS A 70 -8.62 9.33 -1.36
C LYS A 70 -9.85 8.94 -0.53
N GLU A 71 -11.03 9.22 -1.08
CA GLU A 71 -12.26 8.82 -0.41
C GLU A 71 -12.62 7.35 -0.65
N TYR A 72 -11.86 6.62 -1.47
CA TYR A 72 -12.19 5.23 -1.78
C TYR A 72 -11.11 4.29 -1.25
N ASN A 73 -11.22 3.94 0.01
CA ASN A 73 -10.36 2.90 0.59
C ASN A 73 -10.89 1.54 0.12
N VAL A 74 -10.04 0.72 -0.49
CA VAL A 74 -10.46 -0.58 -1.05
C VAL A 74 -11.09 -1.48 0.02
N PHE A 75 -10.66 -1.34 1.27
CA PHE A 75 -11.18 -2.18 2.35
C PHE A 75 -12.57 -1.80 2.82
N GLN A 76 -13.15 -0.72 2.27
CA GLN A 76 -14.55 -0.41 2.56
C GLN A 76 -15.50 -1.21 1.67
N PHE A 77 -14.99 -1.88 0.63
CA PHE A 77 -15.87 -2.69 -0.21
C PHE A 77 -16.19 -4.02 0.49
N TYR A 78 -17.45 -4.41 0.42
CA TYR A 78 -17.91 -5.63 1.06
C TYR A 78 -17.55 -6.82 0.17
N HIS A 79 -16.50 -7.54 0.54
CA HIS A 79 -16.01 -8.69 -0.25
C HIS A 79 -15.18 -9.62 0.61
N ALA A 80 -15.44 -10.91 0.53
CA ALA A 80 -14.79 -11.91 1.37
C ALA A 80 -13.26 -11.92 1.21
N SER A 81 -12.75 -11.79 0.00
CA SER A 81 -11.30 -11.79 -0.24
C SER A 81 -10.63 -10.58 0.39
N LEU A 82 -11.32 -9.42 0.38
CA LEU A 82 -10.77 -8.21 1.00
C LEU A 82 -10.78 -8.33 2.53
N TYR A 83 -11.79 -8.98 3.08
CA TYR A 83 -11.84 -9.23 4.52
C TYR A 83 -10.69 -10.16 4.94
N LYS A 84 -10.46 -11.25 4.19
CA LYS A 84 -9.33 -12.15 4.46
C LYS A 84 -8.00 -11.40 4.37
N LEU A 85 -7.86 -10.54 3.36
CA LEU A 85 -6.65 -9.76 3.19
C LEU A 85 -6.43 -8.80 4.37
N GLN A 86 -7.48 -8.12 4.81
CA GLN A 86 -7.41 -7.19 5.94
C GLN A 86 -6.92 -7.90 7.20
N LYS A 87 -7.48 -9.09 7.49
CA LYS A 87 -7.06 -9.90 8.64
C LYS A 87 -5.59 -10.31 8.51
N ALA A 88 -5.18 -10.76 7.32
CA ALA A 88 -3.81 -11.19 7.08
C ALA A 88 -2.82 -10.03 7.20
N ILE A 89 -3.20 -8.84 6.75
CA ILE A 89 -2.36 -7.64 6.92
C ILE A 89 -2.16 -7.37 8.42
N SER A 90 -3.25 -7.42 9.21
CA SER A 90 -3.15 -7.20 10.64
C SER A 90 -2.17 -8.18 11.29
N ASP A 91 -2.31 -9.47 10.98
CA ASP A 91 -1.43 -10.50 11.54
C ASP A 91 0.04 -10.28 11.12
N THR A 92 0.26 -9.85 9.88
CA THR A 92 1.61 -9.62 9.36
C THR A 92 2.24 -8.36 9.98
N VAL A 93 1.44 -7.32 10.20
CA VAL A 93 1.93 -6.11 10.89
C VAL A 93 2.31 -6.44 12.32
N LYS A 94 1.54 -7.28 13.01
CA LYS A 94 1.90 -7.73 14.37
C LYS A 94 3.26 -8.43 14.37
N GLU A 95 3.51 -9.29 13.39
CA GLU A 95 4.78 -9.97 13.23
C GLU A 95 5.92 -8.98 12.97
N ALA A 96 5.68 -7.99 12.11
CA ALA A 96 6.66 -6.95 11.83
C ALA A 96 6.96 -6.12 13.09
N CYS A 97 5.91 -5.79 13.87
CA CYS A 97 6.09 -5.06 15.13
C CYS A 97 6.96 -5.84 16.12
N GLU A 98 6.76 -7.16 16.21
CA GLU A 98 7.60 -7.99 17.04
C GLU A 98 9.07 -7.89 16.63
N TYR A 99 9.33 -8.01 15.33
CA TYR A 99 10.70 -7.93 14.81
C TYR A 99 11.33 -6.57 15.12
N TYR A 100 10.58 -5.50 14.89
CA TYR A 100 11.09 -4.15 15.08
C TYR A 100 10.98 -3.64 16.52
N GLU A 101 10.53 -4.50 17.45
CA GLU A 101 10.37 -4.16 18.87
C GLU A 101 9.44 -2.97 19.08
N VAL A 102 8.34 -2.97 18.33
CA VAL A 102 7.29 -1.96 18.43
C VAL A 102 6.09 -2.61 19.12
N ASP A 103 5.50 -1.92 20.07
CA ASP A 103 4.30 -2.43 20.77
C ASP A 103 3.09 -2.14 19.90
N PHE A 104 2.57 -3.18 19.25
CA PHE A 104 1.47 -3.07 18.30
C PHE A 104 0.23 -2.40 18.95
N ASP A 105 -0.13 -2.86 20.12
CA ASP A 105 -1.36 -2.38 20.77
C ASP A 105 -1.30 -0.90 21.13
N LYS A 106 -0.12 -0.42 21.50
CA LYS A 106 0.04 0.98 21.86
C LYS A 106 0.02 1.93 20.65
N GLN A 107 0.28 1.42 19.46
CA GLN A 107 0.34 2.29 18.29
C GLN A 107 -1.04 2.70 17.79
N ASN A 108 -2.07 1.91 18.05
CA ASN A 108 -3.42 2.19 17.57
C ASN A 108 -3.38 2.38 16.05
N TYR A 109 -3.04 1.31 15.35
CA TYR A 109 -2.84 1.36 13.90
C TYR A 109 -4.12 1.51 13.11
N TYR A 110 -4.02 2.27 12.02
CA TYR A 110 -5.06 2.42 11.02
C TYR A 110 -4.49 2.07 9.64
N MET A 111 -5.35 1.65 8.74
CA MET A 111 -4.96 1.23 7.41
C MET A 111 -5.75 1.95 6.34
N GLN A 112 -5.07 2.33 5.25
CA GLN A 112 -5.70 2.86 4.06
C GLN A 112 -5.19 2.03 2.89
N GLY A 113 -6.08 1.59 2.01
CA GLY A 113 -5.70 0.75 0.88
C GLY A 113 -6.31 1.21 -0.43
N TRP A 114 -5.60 0.90 -1.50
CA TRP A 114 -6.04 1.22 -2.86
C TRP A 114 -5.63 0.08 -3.78
N PHE A 115 -6.20 0.05 -4.98
CA PHE A 115 -5.79 -0.95 -5.94
C PHE A 115 -5.36 -0.30 -7.25
N ASN A 116 -4.46 -0.98 -7.94
CA ASN A 116 -3.88 -0.52 -9.18
C ASN A 116 -4.16 -1.55 -10.26
N ILE A 117 -4.63 -1.07 -11.43
CA ILE A 117 -4.82 -1.89 -12.61
C ILE A 117 -3.99 -1.26 -13.71
N ASN A 118 -2.83 -1.85 -13.98
CA ASN A 118 -1.92 -1.31 -15.01
C ASN A 118 -2.08 -2.12 -16.29
N ARG A 119 -2.44 -1.45 -17.38
CA ARG A 119 -2.67 -2.10 -18.67
C ARG A 119 -1.61 -1.76 -19.71
N ALA A 120 -0.74 -0.81 -19.40
CA ALA A 120 0.32 -0.40 -20.31
C ALA A 120 1.51 0.13 -19.51
N GLU A 121 2.67 0.10 -20.14
CA GLU A 121 3.91 0.52 -19.49
C GLU A 121 3.88 1.98 -19.06
N VAL A 122 3.17 2.80 -19.78
CA VAL A 122 3.11 4.23 -19.50
C VAL A 122 2.54 4.56 -18.11
N GLY A 123 1.89 3.65 -17.48
CA GLY A 123 1.37 3.88 -16.14
C GLY A 123 2.33 3.51 -15.01
N LYS A 124 3.56 3.16 -15.34
CA LYS A 124 4.50 2.68 -14.36
C LYS A 124 5.03 3.81 -13.49
N LEU A 125 4.94 3.65 -12.20
CA LEU A 125 5.47 4.65 -11.27
C LEU A 125 6.95 4.42 -11.04
N ASP A 126 7.69 5.51 -11.02
CA ASP A 126 9.12 5.49 -10.68
C ASP A 126 9.29 5.33 -9.16
N TYR A 127 10.54 5.35 -8.70
CA TYR A 127 10.85 5.18 -7.29
C TYR A 127 10.13 6.21 -6.42
N HIS A 128 9.43 5.74 -5.43
CA HIS A 128 8.71 6.57 -4.48
C HIS A 128 8.65 5.84 -3.14
N ASP A 129 8.32 6.54 -2.06
CA ASP A 129 8.17 5.91 -0.76
C ASP A 129 6.91 6.42 -0.05
N HIS A 130 6.63 5.86 1.12
CA HIS A 130 5.39 6.12 1.84
C HIS A 130 5.64 6.71 3.24
N GLY A 131 6.78 7.27 3.48
CA GLY A 131 7.07 7.90 4.76
C GLY A 131 8.55 7.89 5.11
N SER A 132 8.87 8.33 6.31
CA SER A 132 10.25 8.42 6.77
C SER A 132 10.68 7.13 7.46
N PRO A 133 11.92 6.71 7.24
CA PRO A 133 12.43 5.50 7.91
C PRO A 133 12.51 5.70 9.42
N GLY A 134 12.42 4.62 10.17
CA GLY A 134 12.52 4.64 11.62
C GLY A 134 11.22 4.90 12.35
N ALA A 135 10.19 5.38 11.65
CA ALA A 135 8.86 5.49 12.24
C ALA A 135 8.20 4.10 12.27
N PRO A 136 7.28 3.85 13.20
CA PRO A 136 6.62 2.55 13.24
C PRO A 136 5.49 2.45 12.20
N ASN A 137 5.78 2.84 10.98
CA ASN A 137 4.84 2.84 9.87
C ASN A 137 5.19 1.71 8.92
N PHE A 138 4.19 1.13 8.32
CA PHE A 138 4.38 0.04 7.38
C PHE A 138 3.65 0.34 6.08
N HIS A 139 4.13 -0.30 5.02
CA HIS A 139 3.54 -0.23 3.71
C HIS A 139 3.56 -1.64 3.14
N GLY A 140 2.66 -1.94 2.25
CA GLY A 140 2.69 -3.25 1.63
C GLY A 140 1.82 -3.34 0.40
N TYR A 141 1.82 -4.51 -0.19
CA TYR A 141 0.99 -4.79 -1.34
C TYR A 141 0.66 -6.28 -1.41
N TYR A 142 -0.42 -6.56 -2.10
CA TYR A 142 -0.90 -7.91 -2.33
C TYR A 142 -1.05 -8.09 -3.84
N CYS A 143 -0.51 -9.19 -4.35
CA CYS A 143 -0.52 -9.45 -5.79
C CYS A 143 -1.76 -10.24 -6.17
N VAL A 144 -2.60 -9.62 -7.00
CA VAL A 144 -3.78 -10.26 -7.56
C VAL A 144 -3.43 -10.87 -8.93
N ASN A 145 -2.77 -10.08 -9.78
CA ASN A 145 -2.24 -10.56 -11.06
C ASN A 145 -0.97 -9.78 -11.35
N ALA A 146 0.14 -10.23 -10.81
CA ALA A 146 1.42 -9.51 -10.92
C ALA A 146 2.60 -10.45 -11.15
N GLU A 147 2.34 -11.73 -11.37
CA GLU A 147 3.39 -12.72 -11.61
C GLU A 147 3.43 -13.06 -13.09
N PRO A 148 4.61 -13.04 -13.73
CA PRO A 148 5.90 -12.72 -13.14
C PRO A 148 6.24 -11.22 -13.22
N SER A 149 6.69 -10.67 -12.15
CA SER A 149 7.25 -9.32 -12.14
C SER A 149 8.07 -9.14 -10.85
N ILE A 150 8.75 -8.01 -10.74
CA ILE A 150 9.60 -7.73 -9.59
C ILE A 150 9.28 -6.31 -9.10
N THR A 151 9.29 -6.11 -7.80
CA THR A 151 9.27 -4.78 -7.20
C THR A 151 10.68 -4.51 -6.68
N HIS A 152 11.27 -3.40 -7.12
CA HIS A 152 12.62 -3.01 -6.75
C HIS A 152 12.59 -2.05 -5.57
N TYR A 153 13.44 -2.27 -4.58
CA TYR A 153 13.53 -1.40 -3.40
C TYR A 153 14.95 -0.87 -3.27
N LYS A 154 15.07 0.43 -2.99
CA LYS A 154 16.34 1.06 -2.60
C LYS A 154 16.35 1.19 -1.09
N LEU A 155 17.36 0.64 -0.41
CA LEU A 155 17.40 0.74 1.05
C LEU A 155 17.80 2.16 1.46
N PHE A 156 17.11 2.71 2.45
CA PHE A 156 17.34 4.11 2.85
C PHE A 156 18.77 4.33 3.39
N ASN A 157 19.34 3.29 4.00
CA ASN A 157 20.69 3.40 4.56
C ASN A 157 21.80 3.08 3.55
N ASP A 158 21.43 2.59 2.38
CA ASP A 158 22.35 2.30 1.28
C ASP A 158 21.59 2.38 -0.04
N PRO A 159 21.30 3.60 -0.53
CA PRO A 159 20.49 3.74 -1.74
C PRO A 159 21.10 3.14 -3.01
N SER A 160 22.38 2.79 -2.97
CA SER A 160 23.02 2.12 -4.11
C SER A 160 22.64 0.64 -4.17
N ARG A 161 22.15 0.09 -3.06
CA ARG A 161 21.78 -1.32 -2.98
C ARG A 161 20.31 -1.52 -3.34
N ILE A 162 20.08 -2.25 -4.42
CA ILE A 162 18.73 -2.60 -4.85
C ILE A 162 18.40 -3.99 -4.30
N VAL A 163 17.26 -4.09 -3.65
CA VAL A 163 16.74 -5.37 -3.18
C VAL A 163 15.49 -5.70 -4.00
N ASP A 164 15.50 -6.84 -4.65
CA ASP A 164 14.40 -7.25 -5.50
C ASP A 164 13.43 -8.15 -4.74
N ASN A 165 12.16 -7.80 -4.81
CA ASN A 165 11.10 -8.65 -4.30
C ASN A 165 10.35 -9.26 -5.48
N VAL A 166 10.55 -10.55 -5.73
CA VAL A 166 9.89 -11.25 -6.83
C VAL A 166 8.42 -11.42 -6.47
N ASN A 167 7.53 -10.90 -7.30
CA ASN A 167 6.11 -10.92 -7.02
C ASN A 167 5.50 -12.30 -7.21
N LYS A 168 4.59 -12.68 -6.33
CA LYS A 168 3.87 -13.94 -6.37
C LYS A 168 2.39 -13.67 -6.15
N ASN A 169 1.55 -14.19 -7.03
CA ASN A 169 0.11 -14.02 -6.90
C ASN A 169 -0.40 -14.67 -5.61
N ASN A 170 -1.38 -14.07 -5.00
CA ASN A 170 -1.95 -14.46 -3.71
C ASN A 170 -1.01 -14.24 -2.52
N ARG A 171 0.08 -13.50 -2.71
CA ARG A 171 0.97 -13.18 -1.59
C ARG A 171 0.85 -11.71 -1.22
N LEU A 172 0.70 -11.44 0.08
CA LEU A 172 0.83 -10.10 0.60
C LEU A 172 2.24 -9.90 1.15
N VAL A 173 2.70 -8.67 1.11
CA VAL A 173 3.99 -8.26 1.64
C VAL A 173 3.78 -7.04 2.52
N VAL A 174 4.46 -7.00 3.66
CA VAL A 174 4.52 -5.81 4.53
C VAL A 174 5.99 -5.45 4.71
N SER A 175 6.33 -4.18 4.56
CA SER A 175 7.68 -3.70 4.81
C SER A 175 7.62 -2.35 5.54
N GLU A 176 8.72 -1.98 6.19
CA GLU A 176 8.78 -0.68 6.83
C GLU A 176 8.86 0.40 5.74
N VAL A 177 8.34 1.59 6.04
CA VAL A 177 8.39 2.72 5.10
C VAL A 177 9.80 3.33 5.05
N GLY A 178 10.02 4.18 4.07
CA GLY A 178 11.30 4.87 3.94
C GLY A 178 12.27 4.20 2.97
N HIS A 179 11.88 3.10 2.36
CA HIS A 179 12.66 2.44 1.33
C HIS A 179 11.97 2.71 0.00
N PRO A 180 12.51 3.62 -0.83
CA PRO A 180 11.87 3.90 -2.12
C PRO A 180 11.77 2.65 -2.96
N HIS A 181 10.63 2.48 -3.62
CA HIS A 181 10.42 1.31 -4.45
C HIS A 181 9.75 1.66 -5.76
N ALA A 182 9.93 0.80 -6.75
CA ALA A 182 9.40 0.99 -8.08
C ALA A 182 8.93 -0.33 -8.67
N MET A 183 7.94 -0.24 -9.54
CA MET A 183 7.46 -1.40 -10.28
C MET A 183 8.50 -1.79 -11.32
N GLY A 184 8.90 -3.04 -11.35
CA GLY A 184 9.76 -3.58 -12.39
C GLY A 184 8.98 -3.91 -13.66
N ASP A 185 9.62 -4.62 -14.55
CA ASP A 185 9.03 -4.94 -15.84
C ASP A 185 7.84 -5.90 -15.73
N TRP A 186 6.92 -5.72 -16.62
CA TRP A 186 5.72 -6.55 -16.76
C TRP A 186 5.54 -6.83 -18.26
N ASP A 187 5.14 -8.02 -18.60
CA ASP A 187 5.06 -8.43 -20.02
C ASP A 187 3.84 -7.88 -20.75
N TRP A 188 2.93 -7.25 -20.01
CA TRP A 188 1.70 -6.63 -20.56
C TRP A 188 0.80 -7.61 -21.32
N SER A 189 0.89 -8.91 -20.99
CA SER A 189 0.01 -9.91 -21.58
C SER A 189 -1.44 -9.78 -21.08
N GLY A 190 -1.64 -9.01 -20.03
CA GLY A 190 -2.93 -8.71 -19.43
C GLY A 190 -2.73 -7.63 -18.38
N PRO A 191 -3.78 -7.24 -17.67
CA PRO A 191 -3.62 -6.18 -16.66
C PRO A 191 -2.80 -6.68 -15.46
N ARG A 192 -1.87 -5.83 -15.01
CA ARG A 192 -1.16 -6.09 -13.76
C ARG A 192 -2.01 -5.50 -12.63
N ILE A 193 -2.43 -6.34 -11.70
CA ILE A 193 -3.36 -5.92 -10.65
C ILE A 193 -2.75 -6.17 -9.26
N THR A 194 -2.65 -5.11 -8.46
CA THR A 194 -2.19 -5.20 -7.08
C THR A 194 -3.11 -4.39 -6.18
N ILE A 195 -3.13 -4.75 -4.90
CA ILE A 195 -3.77 -3.96 -3.86
C ILE A 195 -2.63 -3.47 -2.96
N ALA A 196 -2.51 -2.16 -2.80
CA ALA A 196 -1.47 -1.57 -1.96
C ALA A 196 -2.09 -0.94 -0.72
N TYR A 197 -1.31 -0.82 0.34
CA TYR A 197 -1.85 -0.28 1.60
C TYR A 197 -0.75 0.37 2.43
N ASP A 198 -1.17 1.40 3.17
CA ASP A 198 -0.36 2.06 4.18
C ASP A 198 -0.96 1.73 5.54
N VAL A 199 -0.10 1.46 6.52
CA VAL A 199 -0.49 1.16 7.89
C VAL A 199 0.27 2.13 8.80
N GLN A 200 -0.45 3.01 9.48
CA GLN A 200 0.17 4.06 10.27
C GLN A 200 -0.47 4.17 11.65
N PRO A 201 0.33 4.47 12.67
CA PRO A 201 -0.26 4.79 13.99
C PRO A 201 -1.14 6.03 13.92
N LEU A 202 -2.17 6.06 14.74
CA LEU A 202 -3.05 7.22 14.82
C LEU A 202 -2.25 8.52 15.06
N SER A 203 -1.24 8.45 15.94
CA SER A 203 -0.42 9.63 16.22
C SER A 203 0.29 10.18 14.99
N VAL A 204 0.73 9.30 14.11
CA VAL A 204 1.41 9.71 12.86
C VAL A 204 0.42 10.37 11.91
N ILE A 205 -0.78 9.79 11.78
CA ILE A 205 -1.82 10.35 10.92
C ILE A 205 -2.19 11.77 11.38
N LEU A 206 -2.42 11.93 12.67
CA LEU A 206 -2.81 13.23 13.23
C LEU A 206 -1.67 14.26 13.15
N ALA A 207 -0.44 13.83 13.38
CA ALA A 207 0.72 14.72 13.30
C ALA A 207 0.94 15.23 11.86
N ALA A 208 0.52 14.46 10.87
CA ALA A 208 0.61 14.89 9.47
C ALA A 208 -0.56 15.79 9.04
N GLY A 209 -1.44 16.15 9.97
CA GLY A 209 -2.60 16.99 9.67
C GLY A 209 -3.72 16.27 8.94
N LYS A 210 -3.68 14.93 8.92
CA LYS A 210 -4.72 14.15 8.25
C LYS A 210 -5.81 13.80 9.24
N THR A 211 -6.97 13.50 8.73
CA THR A 211 -8.07 13.06 9.59
C THR A 211 -8.56 11.68 9.14
N ILE A 212 -9.06 10.92 10.09
CA ILE A 212 -9.55 9.58 9.81
C ILE A 212 -10.72 9.61 8.81
N PRO A 213 -11.77 10.42 9.03
CA PRO A 213 -12.90 10.38 8.11
C PRO A 213 -12.58 10.85 6.69
N GLU A 214 -11.74 11.87 6.56
CA GLU A 214 -11.46 12.43 5.24
C GLU A 214 -10.71 11.49 4.32
N GLN A 215 -9.95 10.57 4.88
CA GLN A 215 -9.17 9.64 4.09
C GLN A 215 -9.63 8.20 4.27
N HIS A 216 -10.76 8.01 4.94
CA HIS A 216 -11.37 6.69 5.12
C HIS A 216 -10.40 5.64 5.67
N TRP A 217 -9.64 6.03 6.71
CA TRP A 217 -8.76 5.10 7.39
C TRP A 217 -9.59 4.10 8.21
N PHE A 218 -9.18 2.85 8.22
CA PHE A 218 -9.83 1.81 9.02
C PHE A 218 -8.90 1.34 10.14
N PRO A 219 -9.41 1.10 11.34
CA PRO A 219 -8.56 0.56 12.40
C PRO A 219 -8.08 -0.84 12.04
N LEU A 220 -6.85 -1.12 12.38
CA LEU A 220 -6.26 -2.43 12.18
C LEU A 220 -6.43 -3.20 13.51
N LEU A 221 -7.12 -4.35 13.49
CA LEU A 221 -7.48 -5.06 14.71
C LEU A 221 -6.58 -6.27 14.98
#